data_12b307585aecbcbec2938ce2ffe0d21c
#
_entry.id   12b307585aecbcbec2938ce2ffe0d21c
#
_cell.length_a   1.000
_cell.length_b   1.000
_cell.length_c   1.000
_cell.angle_alpha   90.00
_cell.angle_beta   90.00
_cell.angle_gamma   90.00
#
_symmetry.space_group_name_H-M   'P 1'
#
loop_
_entity.id
_entity.type
_entity.pdbx_description
1 polymer ?
#
loop_
_entity_poly.entity_id
_entity_poly.type
_entity_poly.pdbx_seq_one_letter_code
_entity_poly.pdbx_strand_id
1 'polypeptide(L)'
;MSERQLDLFSDIGVGVEAGLSQSMGHALVSAEIDDEGLIAAIPESSLADSYNLATEAGRRRLAAAVPALATLCRRFAGFGTRRTVSEQAAAIEGLAMIGGRDAAHAVSEMIERAVVEGPTLQIAVSAAARLGSTLSPDVLRRLLRDAEPVIRADACRCARPLPELILILINLLEDLDRRVATSAASALGRMGRLEARPILKGLLRDDPSADVIDAISSVIDEECAVLLGRIARSSSVLADAALISLENTDHARAVAIAAAIRRLRPQRQSSDSRRAEDDVLQQSSSL
;
A
#
# COMPACT_ATOMS: atom_id res chain seq x y z
N MET A 1 -36.91 -13.90 -33.79
CA MET A 1 -35.68 -14.01 -32.97
C MET A 1 -35.43 -12.64 -32.42
N SER A 2 -35.63 -12.29 -31.24
CA SER A 2 -36.36 -12.70 -30.07
C SER A 2 -36.02 -11.66 -28.99
N GLU A 3 -37.05 -10.91 -28.63
CA GLU A 3 -37.06 -9.83 -27.61
C GLU A 3 -36.99 -10.39 -26.17
N ARG A 4 -35.94 -11.07 -25.80
CA ARG A 4 -35.78 -11.61 -24.41
C ARG A 4 -34.45 -11.28 -23.73
N GLN A 5 -33.75 -10.26 -24.18
CA GLN A 5 -32.40 -9.96 -23.62
C GLN A 5 -32.26 -8.55 -23.01
N LEU A 6 -33.36 -7.84 -22.76
CA LEU A 6 -33.32 -6.45 -22.22
C LEU A 6 -33.87 -6.29 -20.81
N ASP A 7 -34.29 -7.36 -20.13
CA ASP A 7 -34.90 -7.25 -18.79
C ASP A 7 -33.96 -7.56 -17.62
N LEU A 8 -32.65 -7.80 -17.87
CA LEU A 8 -31.71 -8.17 -16.80
C LEU A 8 -31.09 -6.98 -16.07
N PHE A 9 -31.32 -5.76 -16.53
CA PHE A 9 -30.72 -4.55 -15.93
C PHE A 9 -31.72 -3.62 -15.23
N SER A 10 -33.00 -3.89 -15.29
CA SER A 10 -34.03 -3.08 -14.61
C SER A 10 -34.11 -3.33 -13.10
N ASP A 11 -33.64 -4.49 -12.63
CA ASP A 11 -33.70 -4.87 -11.20
C ASP A 11 -32.51 -4.36 -10.35
N ILE A 12 -31.48 -3.79 -10.99
CA ILE A 12 -30.29 -3.31 -10.28
C ILE A 12 -30.52 -1.91 -9.64
N GLY A 13 -31.50 -1.16 -10.15
CA GLY A 13 -31.77 0.21 -9.68
C GLY A 13 -32.43 0.31 -8.32
N VAL A 14 -33.23 -0.70 -7.92
CA VAL A 14 -34.01 -0.66 -6.66
C VAL A 14 -33.18 -1.15 -5.47
N GLY A 15 -32.18 -2.01 -5.70
CA GLY A 15 -31.31 -2.54 -4.63
C GLY A 15 -30.26 -1.54 -4.11
N VAL A 16 -29.84 -0.59 -4.93
CA VAL A 16 -28.78 0.37 -4.57
C VAL A 16 -29.30 1.44 -3.61
N GLU A 17 -30.51 1.94 -3.79
CA GLU A 17 -31.08 2.95 -2.87
C GLU A 17 -31.46 2.35 -1.50
N ALA A 18 -31.95 1.12 -1.47
CA ALA A 18 -32.24 0.42 -0.22
C ALA A 18 -30.95 0.08 0.55
N GLY A 19 -29.87 -0.31 -0.16
CA GLY A 19 -28.57 -0.59 0.43
C GLY A 19 -27.88 0.67 0.99
N LEU A 20 -27.98 1.81 0.30
CA LEU A 20 -27.42 3.08 0.75
C LEU A 20 -28.17 3.62 1.98
N SER A 21 -29.49 3.46 2.03
CA SER A 21 -30.32 3.89 3.18
C SER A 21 -30.04 3.05 4.43
N GLN A 22 -29.87 1.73 4.28
CA GLN A 22 -29.47 0.84 5.39
C GLN A 22 -28.04 1.11 5.84
N SER A 23 -27.10 1.31 4.92
CA SER A 23 -25.71 1.65 5.23
C SER A 23 -25.60 2.97 6.00
N MET A 24 -26.38 3.99 5.67
CA MET A 24 -26.40 5.26 6.43
C MET A 24 -27.00 5.08 7.82
N GLY A 25 -28.04 4.25 8.00
CA GLY A 25 -28.62 3.95 9.30
C GLY A 25 -27.63 3.21 10.22
N HIS A 26 -26.93 2.20 9.68
CA HIS A 26 -25.92 1.45 10.45
C HIS A 26 -24.66 2.29 10.75
N ALA A 27 -24.24 3.18 9.86
CA ALA A 27 -23.13 4.09 10.12
C ALA A 27 -23.44 5.08 11.26
N LEU A 28 -24.67 5.54 11.38
CA LEU A 28 -25.11 6.39 12.49
C LEU A 28 -25.13 5.63 13.83
N VAL A 29 -25.58 4.38 13.82
CA VAL A 29 -25.58 3.52 15.03
C VAL A 29 -24.15 3.26 15.51
N SER A 30 -23.20 3.01 14.60
CA SER A 30 -21.78 2.75 14.96
C SER A 30 -21.09 4.00 15.54
N ALA A 31 -21.51 5.20 15.17
CA ALA A 31 -20.92 6.44 15.67
C ALA A 31 -21.35 6.78 17.11
N GLU A 32 -22.48 6.24 17.58
CA GLU A 32 -23.01 6.45 18.94
C GLU A 32 -22.47 5.41 19.96
N ILE A 33 -21.85 4.29 19.48
CA ILE A 33 -21.32 3.26 20.36
C ILE A 33 -19.96 3.72 20.91
N ASP A 34 -19.75 3.59 22.23
CA ASP A 34 -18.46 3.83 22.86
C ASP A 34 -17.41 2.77 22.45
N ASP A 35 -16.16 3.02 22.77
CA ASP A 35 -15.06 2.15 22.32
C ASP A 35 -15.15 0.74 22.94
N GLU A 36 -15.59 0.61 24.19
CA GLU A 36 -15.76 -0.66 24.88
C GLU A 36 -16.90 -1.48 24.25
N GLY A 37 -18.04 -0.85 24.02
CA GLY A 37 -19.19 -1.48 23.36
C GLY A 37 -18.86 -1.90 21.93
N LEU A 38 -18.13 -1.06 21.17
CA LEU A 38 -17.66 -1.38 19.83
C LEU A 38 -16.76 -2.62 19.83
N ILE A 39 -15.77 -2.67 20.72
CA ILE A 39 -14.85 -3.81 20.85
C ILE A 39 -15.59 -5.10 21.24
N ALA A 40 -16.53 -5.00 22.18
CA ALA A 40 -17.31 -6.15 22.64
C ALA A 40 -18.24 -6.72 21.55
N ALA A 41 -18.76 -5.87 20.66
CA ALA A 41 -19.67 -6.27 19.58
C ALA A 41 -18.95 -6.99 18.40
N ILE A 42 -17.66 -6.71 18.13
CA ILE A 42 -16.94 -7.21 16.96
C ILE A 42 -16.91 -8.75 16.87
N PRO A 43 -16.53 -9.52 17.91
CA PRO A 43 -16.34 -10.98 17.78
C PRO A 43 -17.59 -11.73 17.35
N GLU A 44 -18.75 -11.29 17.80
CA GLU A 44 -20.03 -11.95 17.56
C GLU A 44 -20.88 -11.27 16.48
N SER A 45 -20.31 -10.29 15.78
CA SER A 45 -21.03 -9.52 14.77
C SER A 45 -21.56 -10.39 13.64
N SER A 46 -22.71 -9.98 13.10
CA SER A 46 -23.31 -10.56 11.91
C SER A 46 -22.55 -10.12 10.64
N LEU A 47 -22.85 -10.76 9.51
CA LEU A 47 -22.33 -10.34 8.20
C LEU A 47 -22.62 -8.86 7.91
N ALA A 48 -23.83 -8.39 8.27
CA ALA A 48 -24.26 -7.01 7.99
C ALA A 48 -23.50 -5.99 8.85
N ASP A 49 -23.13 -6.36 10.08
CA ASP A 49 -22.54 -5.45 11.06
C ASP A 49 -21.01 -5.48 11.06
N SER A 50 -20.41 -6.63 10.72
CA SER A 50 -18.98 -6.84 10.81
C SER A 50 -18.16 -5.80 10.03
N TYR A 51 -18.63 -5.43 8.83
CA TYR A 51 -17.98 -4.41 8.02
C TYR A 51 -18.00 -3.03 8.69
N ASN A 52 -19.16 -2.61 9.21
CA ASN A 52 -19.32 -1.31 9.84
C ASN A 52 -18.53 -1.22 11.14
N LEU A 53 -18.59 -2.25 12.00
CA LEU A 53 -17.85 -2.30 13.26
C LEU A 53 -16.34 -2.34 13.05
N ALA A 54 -15.84 -3.16 12.11
CA ALA A 54 -14.42 -3.24 11.79
C ALA A 54 -13.89 -1.93 11.18
N THR A 55 -14.68 -1.31 10.28
CA THR A 55 -14.33 -0.02 9.67
C THR A 55 -14.28 1.08 10.71
N GLU A 56 -15.25 1.13 11.62
CA GLU A 56 -15.28 2.14 12.68
C GLU A 56 -14.12 1.97 13.66
N ALA A 57 -13.79 0.73 14.08
CA ALA A 57 -12.62 0.45 14.89
C ALA A 57 -11.31 0.90 14.16
N GLY A 58 -11.23 0.65 12.86
CA GLY A 58 -10.14 1.12 12.01
C GLY A 58 -10.06 2.63 11.93
N ARG A 59 -11.19 3.32 11.70
CA ARG A 59 -11.27 4.78 11.60
C ARG A 59 -10.85 5.48 12.90
N ARG A 60 -11.26 4.92 14.05
CA ARG A 60 -10.84 5.38 15.38
C ARG A 60 -9.43 4.95 15.75
N ARG A 61 -8.79 4.08 14.95
CA ARG A 61 -7.45 3.48 15.21
C ARG A 61 -7.38 2.84 16.60
N LEU A 62 -8.40 2.10 16.98
CA LEU A 62 -8.52 1.45 18.30
C LEU A 62 -7.59 0.25 18.40
N ALA A 63 -6.38 0.43 18.92
CA ALA A 63 -5.43 -0.67 19.13
C ALA A 63 -6.02 -1.79 20.02
N ALA A 64 -6.86 -1.44 21.00
CA ALA A 64 -7.57 -2.39 21.86
C ALA A 64 -8.54 -3.31 21.10
N ALA A 65 -8.99 -2.94 19.89
CA ALA A 65 -9.87 -3.76 19.06
C ALA A 65 -9.13 -4.88 18.30
N VAL A 66 -7.80 -4.87 18.25
CA VAL A 66 -6.99 -5.87 17.51
C VAL A 66 -7.32 -7.31 17.93
N PRO A 67 -7.41 -7.69 19.22
CA PRO A 67 -7.77 -9.05 19.61
C PRO A 67 -9.21 -9.44 19.20
N ALA A 68 -10.15 -8.50 19.24
CA ALA A 68 -11.53 -8.73 18.85
C ALA A 68 -11.65 -8.99 17.34
N LEU A 69 -10.98 -8.18 16.50
CA LEU A 69 -10.90 -8.38 15.05
C LEU A 69 -10.21 -9.71 14.69
N ALA A 70 -9.14 -10.07 15.39
CA ALA A 70 -8.48 -11.35 15.22
C ALA A 70 -9.40 -12.53 15.59
N THR A 71 -10.24 -12.38 16.61
CA THR A 71 -11.23 -13.39 16.99
C THR A 71 -12.32 -13.52 15.94
N LEU A 72 -12.84 -12.40 15.41
CA LEU A 72 -13.80 -12.40 14.31
C LEU A 72 -13.22 -13.17 13.11
N CYS A 73 -11.97 -12.89 12.73
CA CYS A 73 -11.33 -13.58 11.60
C CYS A 73 -11.19 -15.09 11.84
N ARG A 74 -10.78 -15.53 13.03
CA ARG A 74 -10.63 -16.95 13.39
C ARG A 74 -11.95 -17.73 13.41
N ARG A 75 -13.06 -17.07 13.73
CA ARG A 75 -14.39 -17.68 13.74
C ARG A 75 -14.76 -18.30 12.38
N PHE A 76 -14.23 -17.73 11.29
CA PHE A 76 -14.48 -18.18 9.93
C PHE A 76 -13.31 -18.95 9.29
N ALA A 77 -12.39 -19.50 10.10
CA ALA A 77 -11.31 -20.33 9.59
C ALA A 77 -11.87 -21.54 8.80
N GLY A 78 -11.28 -21.83 7.63
CA GLY A 78 -11.69 -22.94 6.77
C GLY A 78 -12.89 -22.68 5.86
N PHE A 79 -13.52 -21.48 5.90
CA PHE A 79 -14.68 -21.17 5.06
C PHE A 79 -14.32 -20.57 3.69
N GLY A 80 -13.10 -20.10 3.50
CA GLY A 80 -12.70 -19.19 2.42
C GLY A 80 -12.04 -19.79 1.19
N THR A 81 -12.07 -21.12 0.97
CA THR A 81 -11.28 -21.76 -0.10
C THR A 81 -11.63 -21.32 -1.51
N ARG A 82 -12.88 -20.96 -1.79
CA ARG A 82 -13.36 -20.62 -3.15
C ARG A 82 -13.96 -19.22 -3.27
N ARG A 83 -14.20 -18.54 -2.17
CA ARG A 83 -14.83 -17.19 -2.15
C ARG A 83 -14.26 -16.35 -1.03
N THR A 84 -14.34 -15.04 -1.20
CA THR A 84 -14.01 -14.09 -0.12
C THR A 84 -14.99 -14.29 1.05
N VAL A 85 -14.47 -14.39 2.26
CA VAL A 85 -15.25 -14.36 3.50
C VAL A 85 -15.31 -12.91 3.95
N SER A 86 -16.49 -12.32 3.86
CA SER A 86 -16.68 -10.88 4.06
C SER A 86 -16.29 -10.43 5.47
N GLU A 87 -16.59 -11.24 6.48
CA GLU A 87 -16.23 -10.96 7.89
C GLU A 87 -14.72 -10.99 8.10
N GLN A 88 -14.02 -11.95 7.49
CA GLN A 88 -12.56 -12.00 7.52
C GLN A 88 -11.96 -10.80 6.77
N ALA A 89 -12.50 -10.47 5.60
CA ALA A 89 -12.05 -9.32 4.83
C ALA A 89 -12.21 -8.02 5.62
N ALA A 90 -13.38 -7.80 6.23
CA ALA A 90 -13.66 -6.65 7.09
C ALA A 90 -12.69 -6.56 8.29
N ALA A 91 -12.46 -7.68 8.98
CA ALA A 91 -11.53 -7.74 10.10
C ALA A 91 -10.10 -7.37 9.67
N ILE A 92 -9.62 -7.91 8.54
CA ILE A 92 -8.27 -7.64 8.02
C ILE A 92 -8.13 -6.17 7.60
N GLU A 93 -9.13 -5.61 6.94
CA GLU A 93 -9.12 -4.19 6.55
C GLU A 93 -9.16 -3.28 7.78
N GLY A 94 -9.97 -3.60 8.79
CA GLY A 94 -9.97 -2.91 10.08
C GLY A 94 -8.59 -2.92 10.75
N LEU A 95 -7.93 -4.09 10.81
CA LEU A 95 -6.56 -4.23 11.30
C LEU A 95 -5.57 -3.37 10.50
N ALA A 96 -5.69 -3.36 9.17
CA ALA A 96 -4.83 -2.55 8.30
C ALA A 96 -5.02 -1.04 8.51
N MET A 97 -6.24 -0.60 8.85
CA MET A 97 -6.55 0.79 9.17
C MET A 97 -6.04 1.19 10.57
N ILE A 98 -6.16 0.31 11.56
CA ILE A 98 -5.62 0.51 12.92
C ILE A 98 -4.11 0.71 12.82
N GLY A 99 -3.42 -0.16 12.08
CA GLY A 99 -1.97 -0.09 11.93
C GLY A 99 -1.22 -0.54 13.19
N GLY A 100 0.09 -0.29 13.17
CA GLY A 100 0.96 -0.59 14.31
C GLY A 100 1.42 -2.05 14.38
N ARG A 101 2.25 -2.36 15.40
CA ARG A 101 2.89 -3.67 15.55
C ARG A 101 1.90 -4.79 15.82
N ASP A 102 0.91 -4.54 16.67
CA ASP A 102 -0.04 -5.58 17.10
C ASP A 102 -0.96 -5.99 15.94
N ALA A 103 -1.43 -5.04 15.15
CA ALA A 103 -2.21 -5.33 13.95
C ALA A 103 -1.36 -6.08 12.90
N ALA A 104 -0.10 -5.67 12.68
CA ALA A 104 0.83 -6.36 11.80
C ALA A 104 1.07 -7.81 12.25
N HIS A 105 1.25 -8.04 13.54
CA HIS A 105 1.42 -9.37 14.12
C HIS A 105 0.16 -10.22 13.95
N ALA A 106 -1.03 -9.66 14.23
CA ALA A 106 -2.29 -10.38 14.08
C ALA A 106 -2.51 -10.84 12.63
N VAL A 107 -2.25 -9.97 11.64
CA VAL A 107 -2.36 -10.32 10.22
C VAL A 107 -1.34 -11.39 9.83
N SER A 108 -0.09 -11.30 10.31
CA SER A 108 0.93 -12.32 10.08
C SER A 108 0.50 -13.69 10.62
N GLU A 109 0.00 -13.73 11.86
CA GLU A 109 -0.47 -14.95 12.49
C GLU A 109 -1.63 -15.61 11.70
N MET A 110 -2.55 -14.82 11.15
CA MET A 110 -3.65 -15.33 10.32
C MET A 110 -3.13 -16.01 9.05
N ILE A 111 -2.11 -15.46 8.41
CA ILE A 111 -1.49 -16.03 7.21
C ILE A 111 -0.69 -17.29 7.57
N GLU A 112 0.11 -17.23 8.62
CA GLU A 112 0.99 -18.33 9.03
C GLU A 112 0.24 -19.57 9.51
N ARG A 113 -0.88 -19.36 10.22
CA ARG A 113 -1.75 -20.43 10.70
C ARG A 113 -2.82 -20.87 9.71
N ALA A 114 -2.79 -20.34 8.48
CA ALA A 114 -3.80 -20.62 7.45
C ALA A 114 -5.25 -20.38 7.94
N VAL A 115 -5.45 -19.36 8.77
CA VAL A 115 -6.79 -18.91 9.19
C VAL A 115 -7.56 -18.36 8.00
N VAL A 116 -6.85 -17.75 7.05
CA VAL A 116 -7.38 -17.17 5.81
C VAL A 116 -6.84 -17.91 4.60
N GLU A 117 -7.72 -18.20 3.65
CA GLU A 117 -7.44 -18.98 2.45
C GLU A 117 -8.10 -18.35 1.22
N GLY A 118 -7.78 -18.87 0.03
CA GLY A 118 -8.39 -18.44 -1.23
C GLY A 118 -8.32 -16.92 -1.45
N PRO A 119 -9.40 -16.28 -1.94
CA PRO A 119 -9.40 -14.85 -2.22
C PRO A 119 -9.19 -13.97 -0.97
N THR A 120 -9.56 -14.43 0.22
CA THR A 120 -9.30 -13.69 1.47
C THR A 120 -7.83 -13.66 1.82
N LEU A 121 -7.04 -14.67 1.45
CA LEU A 121 -5.59 -14.67 1.60
C LEU A 121 -4.94 -13.51 0.84
N GLN A 122 -5.42 -13.19 -0.36
CA GLN A 122 -4.94 -12.02 -1.12
C GLN A 122 -5.10 -10.73 -0.31
N ILE A 123 -6.27 -10.52 0.31
CA ILE A 123 -6.52 -9.33 1.15
C ILE A 123 -5.55 -9.31 2.34
N ALA A 124 -5.34 -10.46 2.98
CA ALA A 124 -4.42 -10.57 4.13
C ALA A 124 -2.97 -10.29 3.74
N VAL A 125 -2.49 -10.81 2.61
CA VAL A 125 -1.11 -10.56 2.14
C VAL A 125 -0.92 -9.11 1.74
N SER A 126 -1.92 -8.48 1.10
CA SER A 126 -1.91 -7.05 0.81
C SER A 126 -1.88 -6.19 2.08
N ALA A 127 -2.66 -6.57 3.10
CA ALA A 127 -2.62 -5.91 4.40
C ALA A 127 -1.26 -6.10 5.11
N ALA A 128 -0.68 -7.30 5.08
CA ALA A 128 0.64 -7.59 5.62
C ALA A 128 1.72 -6.73 4.96
N ALA A 129 1.68 -6.58 3.63
CA ALA A 129 2.61 -5.72 2.89
C ALA A 129 2.48 -4.24 3.30
N ARG A 130 1.25 -3.72 3.47
CA ARG A 130 1.00 -2.34 3.92
C ARG A 130 1.46 -2.09 5.35
N LEU A 131 1.28 -3.06 6.22
CA LEU A 131 1.66 -2.99 7.64
C LEU A 131 3.16 -3.21 7.87
N GLY A 132 3.94 -3.59 6.85
CA GLY A 132 5.33 -3.99 7.00
C GLY A 132 5.48 -5.25 7.86
N SER A 133 4.51 -6.15 7.77
CA SER A 133 4.47 -7.37 8.57
C SER A 133 5.62 -8.30 8.26
N THR A 134 6.06 -9.02 9.28
CA THR A 134 7.07 -10.06 9.15
C THR A 134 6.40 -11.42 9.00
N LEU A 135 6.68 -12.10 7.89
CA LEU A 135 6.24 -13.48 7.66
C LEU A 135 7.45 -14.42 7.73
N SER A 136 7.20 -15.67 8.13
CA SER A 136 8.25 -16.71 8.16
C SER A 136 8.77 -17.03 6.76
N PRO A 137 10.05 -17.46 6.62
CA PRO A 137 10.64 -17.77 5.32
C PRO A 137 9.86 -18.83 4.54
N ASP A 138 9.29 -19.83 5.23
CA ASP A 138 8.52 -20.88 4.59
C ASP A 138 7.21 -20.38 3.98
N VAL A 139 6.51 -19.51 4.70
CA VAL A 139 5.29 -18.86 4.22
C VAL A 139 5.63 -17.95 3.05
N LEU A 140 6.67 -17.11 3.16
CA LEU A 140 7.10 -16.25 2.07
C LEU A 140 7.49 -17.05 0.82
N ARG A 141 8.23 -18.17 0.97
CA ARG A 141 8.59 -19.05 -0.15
C ARG A 141 7.35 -19.62 -0.85
N ARG A 142 6.32 -19.96 -0.11
CA ARG A 142 5.03 -20.41 -0.66
C ARG A 142 4.33 -19.28 -1.41
N LEU A 143 4.16 -18.11 -0.78
CA LEU A 143 3.45 -16.97 -1.36
C LEU A 143 4.15 -16.38 -2.60
N LEU A 144 5.49 -16.36 -2.62
CA LEU A 144 6.27 -15.94 -3.80
C LEU A 144 6.13 -16.87 -5.01
N ARG A 145 5.59 -18.08 -4.82
CA ARG A 145 5.30 -19.06 -5.87
C ARG A 145 3.80 -19.29 -6.09
N ASP A 146 2.96 -18.44 -5.49
CA ASP A 146 1.52 -18.57 -5.61
C ASP A 146 1.07 -18.42 -7.08
N ALA A 147 -0.04 -19.07 -7.43
CA ALA A 147 -0.62 -18.96 -8.77
C ALA A 147 -1.09 -17.52 -9.07
N GLU A 148 -1.62 -16.84 -8.04
CA GLU A 148 -2.17 -15.50 -8.17
C GLU A 148 -1.06 -14.42 -8.20
N PRO A 149 -0.93 -13.64 -9.30
CA PRO A 149 0.12 -12.62 -9.42
C PRO A 149 0.07 -11.56 -8.31
N VAL A 150 -1.12 -11.19 -7.84
CA VAL A 150 -1.27 -10.18 -6.77
C VAL A 150 -0.65 -10.69 -5.47
N ILE A 151 -0.86 -11.97 -5.13
CA ILE A 151 -0.24 -12.58 -3.95
C ILE A 151 1.28 -12.59 -4.09
N ARG A 152 1.83 -12.96 -5.27
CA ARG A 152 3.28 -12.93 -5.51
C ARG A 152 3.85 -11.51 -5.36
N ALA A 153 3.18 -10.52 -5.94
CA ALA A 153 3.62 -9.12 -5.90
C ALA A 153 3.66 -8.57 -4.46
N ASP A 154 2.61 -8.80 -3.66
CA ASP A 154 2.55 -8.35 -2.29
C ASP A 154 3.52 -9.14 -1.39
N ALA A 155 3.74 -10.44 -1.64
CA ALA A 155 4.74 -11.23 -0.96
C ALA A 155 6.17 -10.70 -1.18
N CYS A 156 6.49 -10.16 -2.38
CA CYS A 156 7.76 -9.48 -2.62
C CYS A 156 7.96 -8.30 -1.67
N ARG A 157 6.91 -7.56 -1.35
CA ARG A 157 6.96 -6.40 -0.43
C ARG A 157 7.21 -6.81 1.03
N CYS A 158 6.81 -8.03 1.40
CA CYS A 158 7.07 -8.62 2.72
C CYS A 158 8.45 -9.31 2.81
N ALA A 159 9.17 -9.46 1.70
CA ALA A 159 10.39 -10.25 1.64
C ALA A 159 11.55 -9.60 2.41
N ARG A 160 12.41 -10.46 3.00
CA ARG A 160 13.61 -10.09 3.74
C ARG A 160 14.87 -10.56 3.00
N PRO A 161 16.06 -9.99 3.31
CA PRO A 161 17.32 -10.33 2.65
C PRO A 161 17.87 -11.69 3.12
N LEU A 162 17.11 -12.76 2.88
CA LEU A 162 17.52 -14.15 3.10
C LEU A 162 17.99 -14.76 1.77
N PRO A 163 19.14 -15.49 1.72
CA PRO A 163 19.71 -16.00 0.50
C PRO A 163 18.71 -16.78 -0.38
N GLU A 164 17.93 -17.64 0.23
CA GLU A 164 16.90 -18.44 -0.43
C GLU A 164 15.75 -17.62 -1.03
N LEU A 165 15.35 -16.53 -0.38
CA LEU A 165 14.31 -15.63 -0.89
C LEU A 165 14.86 -14.72 -1.99
N ILE A 166 16.13 -14.30 -1.88
CA ILE A 166 16.80 -13.50 -2.92
C ILE A 166 16.80 -14.25 -4.25
N LEU A 167 17.12 -15.54 -4.27
CA LEU A 167 17.10 -16.34 -5.50
C LEU A 167 15.70 -16.41 -6.12
N ILE A 168 14.66 -16.53 -5.30
CA ILE A 168 13.27 -16.52 -5.79
C ILE A 168 12.92 -15.14 -6.37
N LEU A 169 13.28 -14.06 -5.67
CA LEU A 169 13.03 -12.70 -6.13
C LEU A 169 13.75 -12.40 -7.45
N ILE A 170 14.99 -12.88 -7.63
CA ILE A 170 15.72 -12.74 -8.91
C ILE A 170 14.94 -13.42 -10.04
N ASN A 171 14.43 -14.62 -9.84
CA ASN A 171 13.60 -15.30 -10.85
C ASN A 171 12.29 -14.53 -11.14
N LEU A 172 11.71 -13.87 -10.14
CA LEU A 172 10.51 -13.05 -10.30
C LEU A 172 10.74 -11.72 -11.06
N LEU A 173 11.99 -11.34 -11.34
CA LEU A 173 12.28 -10.22 -12.26
C LEU A 173 11.80 -10.50 -13.70
N GLU A 174 11.67 -11.79 -14.05
CA GLU A 174 11.21 -12.27 -15.35
C GLU A 174 9.75 -12.77 -15.30
N ASP A 175 9.00 -12.45 -14.23
CA ASP A 175 7.59 -12.84 -14.12
C ASP A 175 6.75 -12.22 -15.24
N LEU A 176 5.81 -13.00 -15.77
CA LEU A 176 4.91 -12.57 -16.85
C LEU A 176 4.01 -11.39 -16.44
N ASP A 177 3.69 -11.28 -15.16
CA ASP A 177 2.94 -10.13 -14.63
C ASP A 177 3.92 -9.01 -14.25
N ARG A 178 3.81 -7.88 -14.95
CA ARG A 178 4.67 -6.70 -14.74
C ARG A 178 4.66 -6.21 -13.29
N ARG A 179 3.54 -6.33 -12.57
CA ARG A 179 3.44 -5.91 -11.16
C ARG A 179 4.33 -6.76 -10.27
N VAL A 180 4.40 -8.07 -10.54
CA VAL A 180 5.30 -9.00 -9.82
C VAL A 180 6.75 -8.63 -10.08
N ALA A 181 7.15 -8.47 -11.35
CA ALA A 181 8.52 -8.08 -11.70
C ALA A 181 8.92 -6.74 -11.08
N THR A 182 8.00 -5.75 -11.07
CA THR A 182 8.21 -4.45 -10.42
C THR A 182 8.37 -4.58 -8.90
N SER A 183 7.50 -5.36 -8.24
CA SER A 183 7.58 -5.57 -6.79
C SER A 183 8.84 -6.35 -6.39
N ALA A 184 9.25 -7.34 -7.18
CA ALA A 184 10.51 -8.07 -6.99
C ALA A 184 11.72 -7.16 -7.14
N ALA A 185 11.74 -6.30 -8.20
CA ALA A 185 12.80 -5.33 -8.40
C ALA A 185 12.89 -4.32 -7.24
N SER A 186 11.75 -3.82 -6.75
CA SER A 186 11.72 -2.91 -5.60
C SER A 186 12.23 -3.59 -4.33
N ALA A 187 11.85 -4.84 -4.08
CA ALA A 187 12.35 -5.61 -2.94
C ALA A 187 13.87 -5.84 -3.01
N LEU A 188 14.36 -6.32 -4.16
CA LEU A 188 15.78 -6.54 -4.40
C LEU A 188 16.60 -5.24 -4.34
N GLY A 189 16.06 -4.15 -4.89
CA GLY A 189 16.70 -2.83 -4.81
C GLY A 189 16.93 -2.38 -3.37
N ARG A 190 15.90 -2.45 -2.51
CA ARG A 190 16.03 -2.17 -1.07
C ARG A 190 17.03 -3.09 -0.35
N MET A 191 17.25 -4.29 -0.87
CA MET A 191 18.26 -5.23 -0.38
C MET A 191 19.66 -4.97 -0.96
N GLY A 192 19.86 -3.93 -1.77
CA GLY A 192 21.13 -3.60 -2.40
C GLY A 192 21.53 -4.54 -3.54
N ARG A 193 20.58 -5.27 -4.16
CA ARG A 193 20.85 -6.24 -5.20
C ARG A 193 20.87 -5.57 -6.57
N LEU A 194 22.03 -5.66 -7.25
CA LEU A 194 22.26 -4.99 -8.53
C LEU A 194 21.42 -5.55 -9.67
N GLU A 195 20.95 -6.78 -9.56
CA GLU A 195 20.08 -7.46 -10.52
C GLU A 195 18.76 -6.70 -10.75
N ALA A 196 18.30 -5.96 -9.77
CA ALA A 196 17.09 -5.13 -9.88
C ALA A 196 17.26 -3.85 -10.70
N ARG A 197 18.50 -3.38 -10.85
CA ARG A 197 18.79 -2.04 -11.41
C ARG A 197 18.20 -1.80 -12.79
N PRO A 198 18.24 -2.73 -13.77
CA PRO A 198 17.68 -2.48 -15.10
C PRO A 198 16.18 -2.13 -15.05
N ILE A 199 15.40 -2.88 -14.28
CA ILE A 199 13.95 -2.66 -14.14
C ILE A 199 13.70 -1.34 -13.39
N LEU A 200 14.40 -1.12 -12.28
CA LEU A 200 14.25 0.12 -11.48
C LEU A 200 14.61 1.37 -12.28
N LYS A 201 15.63 1.32 -13.14
CA LYS A 201 15.98 2.43 -14.05
C LYS A 201 14.87 2.71 -15.07
N GLY A 202 14.30 1.66 -15.65
CA GLY A 202 13.13 1.80 -16.53
C GLY A 202 11.96 2.47 -15.81
N LEU A 203 11.60 1.99 -14.62
CA LEU A 203 10.53 2.56 -13.81
C LEU A 203 10.82 4.02 -13.40
N LEU A 204 12.05 4.33 -13.00
CA LEU A 204 12.44 5.69 -12.64
C LEU A 204 12.30 6.67 -13.79
N ARG A 205 12.47 6.21 -15.04
CA ARG A 205 12.33 7.00 -16.27
C ARG A 205 10.87 7.18 -16.68
N ASP A 206 10.09 6.08 -16.67
CA ASP A 206 8.79 5.99 -17.33
C ASP A 206 7.62 6.16 -16.36
N ASP A 207 7.75 5.70 -15.11
CA ASP A 207 6.70 5.71 -14.08
C ASP A 207 7.32 5.85 -12.68
N PRO A 208 7.93 7.01 -12.37
CA PRO A 208 8.58 7.22 -11.08
C PRO A 208 7.58 7.24 -9.92
N SER A 209 7.90 6.52 -8.85
CA SER A 209 7.15 6.50 -7.59
C SER A 209 8.08 6.59 -6.39
N ALA A 210 7.51 6.87 -5.21
CA ALA A 210 8.30 6.92 -3.97
C ALA A 210 8.97 5.56 -3.68
N ASP A 211 8.26 4.45 -3.92
CA ASP A 211 8.80 3.09 -3.74
C ASP A 211 9.98 2.79 -4.68
N VAL A 212 9.93 3.27 -5.93
CA VAL A 212 11.02 3.12 -6.90
C VAL A 212 12.22 3.97 -6.50
N ILE A 213 11.99 5.19 -6.04
CA ILE A 213 13.05 6.10 -5.55
C ILE A 213 13.75 5.51 -4.33
N ASP A 214 12.98 4.97 -3.39
CA ASP A 214 13.53 4.29 -2.21
C ASP A 214 14.36 3.06 -2.61
N ALA A 215 13.82 2.20 -3.46
CA ALA A 215 14.49 0.98 -3.90
C ALA A 215 15.78 1.23 -4.68
N ILE A 216 15.84 2.29 -5.53
CA ILE A 216 17.02 2.60 -6.33
C ILE A 216 18.15 3.18 -5.49
N SER A 217 17.86 3.78 -4.32
CA SER A 217 18.83 4.43 -3.45
C SER A 217 20.00 3.53 -3.05
N SER A 218 19.72 2.24 -2.82
CA SER A 218 20.72 1.24 -2.41
C SER A 218 21.50 0.63 -3.58
N VAL A 219 21.07 0.88 -4.84
CA VAL A 219 21.69 0.32 -6.05
C VAL A 219 22.03 1.39 -7.08
N ILE A 220 22.22 2.63 -6.62
CA ILE A 220 22.41 3.80 -7.48
C ILE A 220 23.68 3.66 -8.36
N ASP A 221 23.56 4.11 -9.62
CA ASP A 221 24.69 4.34 -10.51
C ASP A 221 24.63 5.76 -11.08
N GLU A 222 25.54 6.11 -11.99
CA GLU A 222 25.62 7.45 -12.55
C GLU A 222 24.34 7.86 -13.29
N GLU A 223 23.73 6.95 -14.05
CA GLU A 223 22.48 7.21 -14.78
C GLU A 223 21.30 7.41 -13.81
N CYS A 224 21.19 6.56 -12.78
CA CYS A 224 20.20 6.70 -11.71
C CYS A 224 20.34 8.06 -11.03
N ALA A 225 21.56 8.48 -10.70
CA ALA A 225 21.82 9.78 -10.08
C ALA A 225 21.34 10.95 -10.97
N VAL A 226 21.55 10.87 -12.28
CA VAL A 226 21.07 11.88 -13.23
C VAL A 226 19.55 11.90 -13.32
N LEU A 227 18.89 10.74 -13.36
CA LEU A 227 17.43 10.61 -13.39
C LEU A 227 16.79 11.18 -12.11
N LEU A 228 17.31 10.77 -10.95
CA LEU A 228 16.88 11.33 -9.66
C LEU A 228 17.09 12.85 -9.59
N GLY A 229 18.22 13.34 -10.12
CA GLY A 229 18.50 14.77 -10.20
C GLY A 229 17.51 15.55 -11.09
N ARG A 230 16.94 14.92 -12.12
CA ARG A 230 15.86 15.52 -12.91
C ARG A 230 14.56 15.59 -12.12
N ILE A 231 14.19 14.50 -11.43
CA ILE A 231 13.00 14.46 -10.58
C ILE A 231 13.13 15.47 -9.43
N ALA A 232 14.26 15.55 -8.76
CA ALA A 232 14.51 16.47 -7.66
C ALA A 232 14.45 17.95 -8.06
N ARG A 233 14.66 18.29 -9.36
CA ARG A 233 14.53 19.65 -9.91
C ARG A 233 13.15 19.97 -10.47
N SER A 234 12.29 18.97 -10.62
CA SER A 234 10.92 19.15 -11.10
C SER A 234 10.02 19.74 -9.99
N SER A 235 8.81 20.15 -10.36
CA SER A 235 7.75 20.53 -9.41
C SER A 235 6.91 19.35 -8.93
N SER A 236 7.39 18.12 -9.15
CA SER A 236 6.70 16.88 -8.76
C SER A 236 6.67 16.73 -7.24
N VAL A 237 5.64 16.09 -6.74
CA VAL A 237 5.53 15.64 -5.33
C VAL A 237 6.66 14.70 -4.91
N LEU A 238 7.37 14.09 -5.87
CA LEU A 238 8.51 13.21 -5.65
C LEU A 238 9.85 13.96 -5.55
N ALA A 239 9.87 15.28 -5.75
CA ALA A 239 11.12 16.05 -5.80
C ALA A 239 11.94 15.97 -4.51
N ASP A 240 11.25 16.02 -3.35
CA ASP A 240 11.94 15.93 -2.06
C ASP A 240 12.42 14.50 -1.76
N ALA A 241 11.64 13.48 -2.10
CA ALA A 241 12.05 12.08 -1.96
C ALA A 241 13.29 11.79 -2.83
N ALA A 242 13.31 12.28 -4.07
CA ALA A 242 14.46 12.12 -4.96
C ALA A 242 15.72 12.86 -4.44
N LEU A 243 15.55 14.05 -3.85
CA LEU A 243 16.67 14.79 -3.25
C LEU A 243 17.22 14.05 -2.04
N ILE A 244 16.37 13.57 -1.14
CA ILE A 244 16.76 12.78 0.03
C ILE A 244 17.50 11.50 -0.40
N SER A 245 17.01 10.81 -1.44
CA SER A 245 17.67 9.63 -2.01
C SER A 245 19.08 9.94 -2.51
N LEU A 246 19.29 11.08 -3.20
CA LEU A 246 20.60 11.53 -3.66
C LEU A 246 21.57 11.89 -2.51
N GLU A 247 21.02 12.38 -1.39
CA GLU A 247 21.82 12.76 -0.21
C GLU A 247 22.25 11.55 0.64
N ASN A 248 21.41 10.50 0.67
CA ASN A 248 21.61 9.32 1.50
C ASN A 248 22.46 8.21 0.85
N THR A 249 23.17 8.52 -0.23
CA THR A 249 24.03 7.55 -0.92
C THR A 249 25.51 7.97 -0.88
N ASP A 250 26.41 6.99 -0.89
CA ASP A 250 27.86 7.22 -1.00
C ASP A 250 28.33 7.48 -2.44
N HIS A 251 27.42 7.52 -3.42
CA HIS A 251 27.74 7.72 -4.81
C HIS A 251 28.13 9.17 -5.11
N ALA A 252 29.39 9.43 -5.44
CA ALA A 252 29.99 10.78 -5.59
C ALA A 252 29.16 11.69 -6.53
N ARG A 253 28.66 11.16 -7.66
CA ARG A 253 27.83 11.93 -8.60
C ARG A 253 26.50 12.35 -8.02
N ALA A 254 25.86 11.47 -7.24
CA ALA A 254 24.58 11.75 -6.58
C ALA A 254 24.73 12.88 -5.55
N VAL A 255 25.74 12.79 -4.69
CA VAL A 255 26.07 13.82 -3.68
C VAL A 255 26.35 15.17 -4.36
N ALA A 256 27.13 15.18 -5.46
CA ALA A 256 27.40 16.41 -6.21
C ALA A 256 26.13 17.05 -6.79
N ILE A 257 25.20 16.23 -7.34
CA ILE A 257 23.92 16.68 -7.88
C ILE A 257 23.04 17.24 -6.74
N ALA A 258 22.94 16.55 -5.60
CA ALA A 258 22.18 17.01 -4.45
C ALA A 258 22.69 18.37 -3.94
N ALA A 259 24.01 18.52 -3.78
CA ALA A 259 24.62 19.79 -3.37
C ALA A 259 24.33 20.94 -4.35
N ALA A 260 24.36 20.67 -5.65
CA ALA A 260 24.01 21.68 -6.66
C ALA A 260 22.53 22.10 -6.57
N ILE A 261 21.62 21.16 -6.35
CA ILE A 261 20.18 21.43 -6.21
C ILE A 261 19.92 22.27 -4.95
N ARG A 262 20.55 21.95 -3.82
CA ARG A 262 20.43 22.71 -2.56
C ARG A 262 20.86 24.15 -2.70
N ARG A 263 21.95 24.42 -3.44
CA ARG A 263 22.42 25.80 -3.68
C ARG A 263 21.44 26.64 -4.51
N LEU A 264 20.66 26.01 -5.39
CA LEU A 264 19.73 26.71 -6.28
C LEU A 264 18.32 26.90 -5.66
N ARG A 265 17.91 26.09 -4.70
CA ARG A 265 16.59 26.18 -4.04
C ARG A 265 16.34 27.51 -3.29
N PRO A 266 17.24 28.07 -2.49
CA PRO A 266 16.98 29.34 -1.81
C PRO A 266 16.83 30.54 -2.75
N GLN A 267 17.45 30.50 -3.93
CA GLN A 267 17.32 31.56 -4.94
C GLN A 267 15.94 31.59 -5.61
N ARG A 268 15.27 30.43 -5.76
CA ARG A 268 13.90 30.36 -6.32
C ARG A 268 12.86 30.88 -5.33
N GLN A 269 12.94 30.51 -4.07
CA GLN A 269 12.00 30.99 -3.05
C GLN A 269 12.08 32.52 -2.87
N SER A 270 13.27 33.12 -2.93
CA SER A 270 13.44 34.56 -2.86
C SER A 270 12.96 35.31 -4.12
N SER A 271 13.04 34.69 -5.29
CA SER A 271 12.54 35.28 -6.55
C SER A 271 11.03 35.18 -6.67
N ASP A 272 10.42 34.11 -6.21
CA ASP A 272 8.96 33.94 -6.22
C ASP A 272 8.28 34.85 -5.19
N SER A 273 8.88 35.02 -4.01
CA SER A 273 8.42 36.00 -3.00
C SER A 273 8.48 37.44 -3.52
N ARG A 274 9.55 37.82 -4.21
CA ARG A 274 9.68 39.17 -4.82
C ARG A 274 8.67 39.40 -5.93
N ARG A 275 8.40 38.39 -6.79
CA ARG A 275 7.36 38.49 -7.81
C ARG A 275 5.98 38.66 -7.23
N ALA A 276 5.66 37.90 -6.15
CA ALA A 276 4.38 38.02 -5.46
C ALA A 276 4.20 39.42 -4.82
N GLU A 277 5.27 40.00 -4.27
CA GLU A 277 5.26 41.37 -3.71
C GLU A 277 5.09 42.43 -4.81
N ASP A 278 5.76 42.28 -5.93
CA ASP A 278 5.67 43.21 -7.08
C ASP A 278 4.26 43.18 -7.71
N ASP A 279 3.64 42.01 -7.84
CA ASP A 279 2.27 41.85 -8.32
C ASP A 279 1.22 42.50 -7.40
N VAL A 280 1.40 42.39 -6.08
CA VAL A 280 0.54 43.08 -5.10
C VAL A 280 0.68 44.60 -5.15
N LEU A 281 1.90 45.09 -5.32
CA LEU A 281 2.17 46.53 -5.45
C LEU A 281 1.61 47.12 -6.75
N GLN A 282 1.64 46.38 -7.85
CA GLN A 282 1.03 46.83 -9.12
C GLN A 282 -0.50 46.85 -9.05
N GLN A 283 -1.14 45.90 -8.38
CA GLN A 283 -2.60 45.90 -8.19
C GLN A 283 -3.08 47.01 -7.25
N SER A 284 -2.29 47.39 -6.25
CA SER A 284 -2.64 48.50 -5.34
C SER A 284 -2.40 49.90 -5.95
N SER A 285 -1.64 49.99 -7.04
CA SER A 285 -1.38 51.27 -7.73
C SER A 285 -2.37 51.56 -8.87
N SER A 286 -3.31 50.63 -9.13
CA SER A 286 -4.32 50.74 -10.21
C SER A 286 -5.72 51.04 -9.70
N LEU A 287 -5.87 51.32 -8.42
CA LEU A 287 -7.09 51.79 -7.74
C LEU A 287 -6.91 53.28 -7.33
#